data_adb057f9ef7ddc501e393982956fe951
#
_entry.id   adb057f9ef7ddc501e393982956fe951
#
_cell.length_a   1.000
_cell.length_b   1.000
_cell.length_c   1.000
_cell.angle_alpha   90.00
_cell.angle_beta   90.00
_cell.angle_gamma   90.00
#
_symmetry.space_group_name_H-M   'P 1'
#
loop_
_entity.id
_entity.type
_entity.pdbx_description
1 polymer ?
#
loop_
_entity_poly.entity_id
_entity_poly.type
_entity_poly.pdbx_seq_one_letter_code
_entity_poly.pdbx_strand_id
1 'polypeptide(L)'
;MTAVAIVFWACVALIAYTHVGYPLLLWLLTRLKRSPRNPQSAIRNPPPVTLIIAAYNEADVIATKVRNALSLSYPRDCLEVIVCSDGSTDATVDEARRAGADVVLDLPRAGKVRAQDAGVERASGEIVAFTDANSTLDVDALERLVAPFTDPRVGYACGQVRFVRGDGTNQEGLYWRYENWVRALESRLAGITAGNGALYATRREAYIVVDARMGHDLSFPFNMVKRGWRAVCEPSARAVEKMVPSIEGEFRRKRRMMSHTWPIVIAGGMLSPRGYPPLYALEILSHRMLRYATPFLHLIALGTNVALLGEGPVYAVTLALQLALLAAALIAAGPLRIARYYVLVTASPALGLWDWLRTGTPAGWEKAEGTR
;
A
#
# COMPACT_ATOMS: atom_id res chain seq x y z
N MET A 1 28.13 9.74 -28.93
CA MET A 1 26.94 10.24 -28.17
C MET A 1 27.42 11.32 -27.22
N THR A 2 26.75 12.47 -27.20
CA THR A 2 27.03 13.53 -26.23
C THR A 2 26.63 13.08 -24.83
N ALA A 3 27.22 13.67 -23.77
CA ALA A 3 26.81 13.36 -22.38
C ALA A 3 25.30 13.57 -22.15
N VAL A 4 24.72 14.59 -22.80
CA VAL A 4 23.29 14.89 -22.74
C VAL A 4 22.46 13.75 -23.35
N ALA A 5 22.92 13.19 -24.48
CA ALA A 5 22.23 12.04 -25.10
C ALA A 5 22.29 10.78 -24.21
N ILE A 6 23.39 10.55 -23.51
CA ILE A 6 23.49 9.44 -22.54
C ILE A 6 22.48 9.63 -21.41
N VAL A 7 22.37 10.83 -20.83
CA VAL A 7 21.41 11.14 -19.77
C VAL A 7 19.96 10.94 -20.26
N PHE A 8 19.63 11.45 -21.45
CA PHE A 8 18.31 11.26 -22.05
C PHE A 8 17.93 9.79 -22.14
N TRP A 9 18.78 8.98 -22.80
CA TRP A 9 18.49 7.55 -23.00
C TRP A 9 18.52 6.74 -21.71
N ALA A 10 19.35 7.14 -20.73
CA ALA A 10 19.33 6.52 -19.40
C ALA A 10 17.97 6.77 -18.70
N CYS A 11 17.45 8.00 -18.75
CA CYS A 11 16.12 8.29 -18.19
C CYS A 11 15.01 7.50 -18.88
N VAL A 12 15.01 7.45 -20.21
CA VAL A 12 14.04 6.66 -20.99
C VAL A 12 14.13 5.17 -20.63
N ALA A 13 15.34 4.63 -20.57
CA ALA A 13 15.56 3.22 -20.20
C ALA A 13 15.10 2.92 -18.77
N LEU A 14 15.38 3.80 -17.80
CA LEU A 14 14.93 3.62 -16.41
C LEU A 14 13.41 3.71 -16.28
N ILE A 15 12.74 4.62 -17.00
CA ILE A 15 11.27 4.69 -17.05
C ILE A 15 10.70 3.40 -17.64
N ALA A 16 11.19 2.96 -18.79
CA ALA A 16 10.76 1.72 -19.42
C ALA A 16 11.02 0.49 -18.53
N TYR A 17 12.18 0.43 -17.88
CA TYR A 17 12.51 -0.62 -16.93
C TYR A 17 11.52 -0.64 -15.76
N THR A 18 11.24 0.51 -15.15
CA THR A 18 10.35 0.63 -13.99
C THR A 18 8.95 0.10 -14.28
N HIS A 19 8.40 0.41 -15.45
CA HIS A 19 7.01 0.08 -15.77
C HIS A 19 6.83 -1.26 -16.49
N VAL A 20 7.84 -1.72 -17.23
CA VAL A 20 7.76 -2.92 -18.07
C VAL A 20 8.88 -3.91 -17.74
N GLY A 21 10.12 -3.45 -17.70
CA GLY A 21 11.29 -4.33 -17.54
C GLY A 21 11.30 -5.04 -16.19
N TYR A 22 11.04 -4.32 -15.11
CA TYR A 22 11.01 -4.90 -13.77
C TYR A 22 9.90 -5.97 -13.59
N PRO A 23 8.64 -5.73 -13.95
CA PRO A 23 7.62 -6.77 -13.89
C PRO A 23 7.93 -8.00 -14.74
N LEU A 24 8.51 -7.82 -15.93
CA LEU A 24 8.96 -8.93 -16.76
C LEU A 24 10.10 -9.71 -16.10
N LEU A 25 11.06 -9.02 -15.48
CA LEU A 25 12.14 -9.65 -14.73
C LEU A 25 11.59 -10.49 -13.57
N LEU A 26 10.67 -9.93 -12.77
CA LEU A 26 10.01 -10.68 -11.69
C LEU A 26 9.28 -11.91 -12.22
N TRP A 27 8.53 -11.76 -13.30
CA TRP A 27 7.81 -12.85 -13.93
C TRP A 27 8.76 -13.98 -14.37
N LEU A 28 9.87 -13.65 -15.02
CA LEU A 28 10.90 -14.61 -15.42
C LEU A 28 11.50 -15.31 -14.20
N LEU A 29 11.92 -14.55 -13.17
CA LEU A 29 12.50 -15.11 -11.95
C LEU A 29 11.52 -16.04 -11.21
N THR A 30 10.23 -15.71 -11.18
CA THR A 30 9.22 -16.59 -10.58
C THR A 30 8.99 -17.88 -11.37
N ARG A 31 9.28 -17.91 -12.67
CA ARG A 31 9.22 -19.13 -13.48
C ARG A 31 10.40 -20.07 -13.21
N LEU A 32 11.56 -19.50 -12.88
CA LEU A 32 12.77 -20.25 -12.55
C LEU A 32 12.78 -20.79 -11.12
N LYS A 33 12.16 -20.07 -10.18
CA LYS A 33 12.06 -20.47 -8.79
C LYS A 33 10.84 -21.36 -8.57
N ARG A 34 11.05 -22.62 -8.16
CA ARG A 34 9.96 -23.45 -7.63
C ARG A 34 9.42 -22.79 -6.37
N SER A 35 8.29 -22.11 -6.50
CA SER A 35 7.64 -21.48 -5.34
C SER A 35 7.06 -22.56 -4.44
N PRO A 36 7.29 -22.54 -3.13
CA PRO A 36 6.48 -23.33 -2.23
C PRO A 36 5.02 -22.97 -2.50
N ARG A 37 4.16 -23.97 -2.73
CA ARG A 37 2.71 -23.74 -2.77
C ARG A 37 2.31 -23.17 -1.43
N ASN A 38 1.66 -22.00 -1.45
CA ASN A 38 0.95 -21.52 -0.28
C ASN A 38 -0.06 -22.63 0.11
N PRO A 39 -0.03 -23.13 1.33
CA PRO A 39 -0.99 -24.16 1.74
C PRO A 39 -2.40 -23.58 1.65
N GLN A 40 -3.16 -23.99 0.66
CA GLN A 40 -4.60 -23.67 0.51
C GLN A 40 -5.47 -24.56 1.42
N SER A 41 -4.86 -25.39 2.26
CA SER A 41 -5.60 -26.25 3.19
C SER A 41 -6.08 -25.43 4.37
N ALA A 42 -7.34 -25.60 4.75
CA ALA A 42 -7.90 -25.12 6.00
C ALA A 42 -6.91 -25.38 7.15
N ILE A 43 -6.63 -24.36 7.93
CA ILE A 43 -5.73 -24.47 9.08
C ILE A 43 -6.38 -25.42 10.06
N ARG A 44 -5.79 -26.61 10.28
CA ARG A 44 -6.38 -27.63 11.19
C ARG A 44 -6.53 -27.13 12.63
N ASN A 45 -5.61 -26.29 13.08
CA ASN A 45 -5.65 -25.63 14.39
C ASN A 45 -5.41 -24.12 14.15
N PRO A 46 -6.46 -23.32 14.02
CA PRO A 46 -6.31 -21.88 13.82
C PRO A 46 -5.68 -21.23 15.06
N PRO A 47 -4.60 -20.43 14.90
CA PRO A 47 -3.99 -19.75 16.02
C PRO A 47 -4.92 -18.67 16.58
N PRO A 48 -4.78 -18.30 17.88
CA PRO A 48 -5.46 -17.13 18.42
C PRO A 48 -5.11 -15.85 17.66
N VAL A 49 -6.13 -15.10 17.22
CA VAL A 49 -6.00 -13.85 16.47
C VAL A 49 -6.70 -12.72 17.20
N THR A 50 -6.03 -11.57 17.30
CA THR A 50 -6.69 -10.31 17.65
C THR A 50 -6.85 -9.47 16.40
N LEU A 51 -8.09 -9.12 16.05
CA LEU A 51 -8.41 -8.22 14.94
C LEU A 51 -8.61 -6.80 15.48
N ILE A 52 -7.69 -5.90 15.15
CA ILE A 52 -7.68 -4.50 15.57
C ILE A 52 -8.34 -3.63 14.49
N ILE A 53 -9.34 -2.86 14.90
CA ILE A 53 -10.05 -1.87 14.08
C ILE A 53 -9.71 -0.49 14.62
N ALA A 54 -8.89 0.28 13.90
CA ALA A 54 -8.64 1.68 14.24
C ALA A 54 -9.76 2.57 13.70
N ALA A 55 -10.30 3.44 14.55
CA ALA A 55 -11.43 4.31 14.24
C ALA A 55 -11.20 5.75 14.72
N TYR A 56 -11.66 6.73 13.93
CA TYR A 56 -11.74 8.14 14.31
C TYR A 56 -12.96 8.79 13.68
N ASN A 57 -13.95 9.12 14.50
CA ASN A 57 -15.23 9.68 14.07
C ASN A 57 -15.92 8.82 12.99
N GLU A 58 -16.08 7.52 13.24
CA GLU A 58 -16.62 6.52 12.32
C GLU A 58 -18.00 5.98 12.76
N ALA A 59 -18.79 6.78 13.49
CA ALA A 59 -20.11 6.38 14.03
C ALA A 59 -21.03 5.74 12.97
N ASP A 60 -21.00 6.24 11.72
CA ASP A 60 -21.85 5.77 10.62
C ASP A 60 -21.54 4.34 10.16
N VAL A 61 -20.29 3.87 10.34
CA VAL A 61 -19.81 2.61 9.75
C VAL A 61 -19.33 1.60 10.79
N ILE A 62 -18.94 2.04 11.99
CA ILE A 62 -18.25 1.19 12.97
C ILE A 62 -19.10 0.01 13.43
N ALA A 63 -20.41 0.19 13.65
CA ALA A 63 -21.30 -0.90 14.05
C ALA A 63 -21.39 -2.00 12.97
N THR A 64 -21.45 -1.60 11.69
CA THR A 64 -21.44 -2.54 10.56
C THR A 64 -20.09 -3.25 10.45
N LYS A 65 -19.00 -2.55 10.69
CA LYS A 65 -17.65 -3.12 10.69
C LYS A 65 -17.45 -4.16 11.78
N VAL A 66 -17.89 -3.89 13.01
CA VAL A 66 -17.80 -4.83 14.12
C VAL A 66 -18.62 -6.09 13.81
N ARG A 67 -19.87 -5.94 13.32
CA ARG A 67 -20.69 -7.09 12.91
C ARG A 67 -20.02 -7.90 11.78
N ASN A 68 -19.41 -7.24 10.79
CA ASN A 68 -18.64 -7.92 9.74
C ASN A 68 -17.45 -8.69 10.33
N ALA A 69 -16.72 -8.12 11.27
CA ALA A 69 -15.60 -8.78 11.96
C ALA A 69 -16.05 -10.04 12.74
N LEU A 70 -17.18 -9.95 13.46
CA LEU A 70 -17.73 -11.05 14.24
C LEU A 70 -18.38 -12.16 13.37
N SER A 71 -18.72 -11.86 12.11
CA SER A 71 -19.31 -12.82 11.16
C SER A 71 -18.27 -13.54 10.29
N LEU A 72 -16.97 -13.30 10.49
CA LEU A 72 -15.93 -13.97 9.74
C LEU A 72 -15.90 -15.48 10.03
N SER A 73 -15.54 -16.25 9.00
CA SER A 73 -15.34 -17.71 9.10
C SER A 73 -14.02 -18.00 9.85
N TYR A 74 -14.00 -17.68 11.14
CA TYR A 74 -12.89 -17.94 12.05
C TYR A 74 -13.46 -18.41 13.39
N PRO A 75 -12.90 -19.44 14.06
CA PRO A 75 -13.44 -19.92 15.33
C PRO A 75 -13.53 -18.78 16.34
N ARG A 76 -14.70 -18.63 16.96
CA ARG A 76 -14.99 -17.47 17.84
C ARG A 76 -14.12 -17.46 19.10
N ASP A 77 -13.79 -18.62 19.61
CA ASP A 77 -12.87 -18.83 20.74
C ASP A 77 -11.40 -18.51 20.42
N CYS A 78 -11.07 -18.41 19.12
CA CYS A 78 -9.77 -18.01 18.63
C CYS A 78 -9.73 -16.58 18.06
N LEU A 79 -10.84 -15.81 18.13
CA LEU A 79 -10.95 -14.44 17.59
C LEU A 79 -11.29 -13.42 18.68
N GLU A 80 -10.40 -12.46 18.89
CA GLU A 80 -10.64 -11.27 19.70
C GLU A 80 -10.78 -10.06 18.78
N VAL A 81 -11.82 -9.25 18.94
CA VAL A 81 -12.07 -8.02 18.16
C VAL A 81 -11.89 -6.81 19.04
N ILE A 82 -10.86 -6.00 18.75
CA ILE A 82 -10.55 -4.77 19.48
C ILE A 82 -10.84 -3.56 18.58
N VAL A 83 -11.64 -2.61 19.05
CA VAL A 83 -11.82 -1.31 18.43
C VAL A 83 -10.97 -0.28 19.19
N CYS A 84 -10.10 0.41 18.47
CA CYS A 84 -9.25 1.48 19.01
C CYS A 84 -9.73 2.83 18.47
N SER A 85 -10.44 3.60 19.30
CA SER A 85 -10.91 4.94 18.96
C SER A 85 -9.82 5.95 19.27
N ASP A 86 -9.35 6.68 18.24
CA ASP A 86 -8.28 7.68 18.32
C ASP A 86 -8.86 9.08 18.66
N GLY A 87 -9.46 9.23 19.83
CA GLY A 87 -10.07 10.48 20.27
C GLY A 87 -11.31 10.89 19.47
N SER A 88 -12.22 9.93 19.20
CA SER A 88 -13.49 10.25 18.53
C SER A 88 -14.36 11.14 19.40
N THR A 89 -15.04 12.10 18.76
CA THR A 89 -15.95 13.06 19.40
C THR A 89 -17.43 12.78 19.09
N ASP A 90 -17.67 11.76 18.25
CA ASP A 90 -19.00 11.28 17.86
C ASP A 90 -19.37 9.98 18.60
N ALA A 91 -20.45 9.33 18.21
CA ALA A 91 -20.92 8.09 18.83
C ALA A 91 -20.09 6.82 18.51
N THR A 92 -18.89 6.93 17.91
CA THR A 92 -18.06 5.80 17.48
C THR A 92 -17.84 4.76 18.58
N VAL A 93 -17.47 5.21 19.78
CA VAL A 93 -17.16 4.31 20.94
C VAL A 93 -18.40 3.54 21.37
N ASP A 94 -19.53 4.23 21.51
CA ASP A 94 -20.78 3.62 21.96
C ASP A 94 -21.36 2.66 20.91
N GLU A 95 -21.28 3.03 19.63
CA GLU A 95 -21.69 2.15 18.54
C GLU A 95 -20.83 0.88 18.48
N ALA A 96 -19.52 0.99 18.68
CA ALA A 96 -18.63 -0.16 18.72
C ALA A 96 -18.97 -1.13 19.88
N ARG A 97 -19.24 -0.59 21.08
CA ARG A 97 -19.66 -1.38 22.25
C ARG A 97 -21.01 -2.06 22.01
N ARG A 98 -21.99 -1.32 21.50
CA ARG A 98 -23.34 -1.86 21.18
C ARG A 98 -23.29 -2.94 20.10
N ALA A 99 -22.35 -2.83 19.17
CA ALA A 99 -22.18 -3.83 18.11
C ALA A 99 -21.50 -5.13 18.58
N GLY A 100 -20.98 -5.18 19.81
CA GLY A 100 -20.43 -6.39 20.44
C GLY A 100 -18.93 -6.59 20.24
N ALA A 101 -18.13 -5.51 20.04
CA ALA A 101 -16.67 -5.63 20.07
C ALA A 101 -16.21 -6.16 21.45
N ASP A 102 -15.23 -7.08 21.46
CA ASP A 102 -14.74 -7.69 22.72
C ASP A 102 -14.06 -6.64 23.63
N VAL A 103 -13.32 -5.72 23.02
CA VAL A 103 -12.66 -4.61 23.71
C VAL A 103 -12.84 -3.33 22.89
N VAL A 104 -13.17 -2.24 23.57
CA VAL A 104 -13.21 -0.90 22.97
C VAL A 104 -12.31 0.02 23.79
N LEU A 105 -11.21 0.46 23.18
CA LEU A 105 -10.26 1.41 23.74
C LEU A 105 -10.66 2.82 23.29
N ASP A 106 -11.00 3.67 24.24
CA ASP A 106 -11.24 5.10 24.04
C ASP A 106 -9.97 5.86 24.38
N LEU A 107 -9.22 6.27 23.36
CA LEU A 107 -7.87 6.78 23.48
C LEU A 107 -7.83 8.29 23.19
N PRO A 108 -6.88 9.04 23.76
CA PRO A 108 -6.63 10.42 23.35
C PRO A 108 -6.16 10.45 21.88
N ARG A 109 -6.44 11.56 21.18
CA ARG A 109 -6.04 11.78 19.80
C ARG A 109 -4.52 11.75 19.63
N ALA A 110 -3.97 10.74 18.98
CA ALA A 110 -2.54 10.55 18.75
C ALA A 110 -2.18 10.00 17.37
N GLY A 111 -3.18 9.70 16.56
CA GLY A 111 -3.05 9.15 15.20
C GLY A 111 -3.22 7.63 15.11
N LYS A 112 -3.54 7.17 13.90
CA LYS A 112 -3.88 5.76 13.61
C LYS A 112 -2.83 4.77 14.14
N VAL A 113 -1.55 5.06 13.93
CA VAL A 113 -0.45 4.15 14.32
C VAL A 113 -0.43 3.99 15.85
N ARG A 114 -0.59 5.07 16.63
CA ARG A 114 -0.63 4.99 18.09
C ARG A 114 -1.87 4.26 18.61
N ALA A 115 -3.02 4.45 17.97
CA ALA A 115 -4.22 3.68 18.28
C ALA A 115 -4.01 2.18 18.01
N GLN A 116 -3.32 1.84 16.93
CA GLN A 116 -2.96 0.44 16.61
C GLN A 116 -1.94 -0.12 17.63
N ASP A 117 -0.91 0.66 18.02
CA ASP A 117 0.05 0.26 19.07
C ASP A 117 -0.67 -0.09 20.37
N ALA A 118 -1.58 0.76 20.84
CA ALA A 118 -2.39 0.51 22.06
C ALA A 118 -3.27 -0.76 21.92
N GLY A 119 -3.81 -1.01 20.73
CA GLY A 119 -4.52 -2.24 20.42
C GLY A 119 -3.63 -3.48 20.56
N VAL A 120 -2.38 -3.42 20.07
CA VAL A 120 -1.41 -4.52 20.16
C VAL A 120 -0.98 -4.78 21.59
N GLU A 121 -0.78 -3.75 22.38
CA GLU A 121 -0.46 -3.88 23.83
C GLU A 121 -1.57 -4.64 24.58
N ARG A 122 -2.84 -4.45 24.18
CA ARG A 122 -4.01 -5.12 24.77
C ARG A 122 -4.30 -6.49 24.20
N ALA A 123 -3.77 -6.80 23.01
CA ALA A 123 -4.08 -8.01 22.23
C ALA A 123 -3.65 -9.28 22.97
N SER A 124 -4.52 -10.30 22.95
CA SER A 124 -4.25 -11.64 23.50
C SER A 124 -3.75 -12.63 22.41
N GLY A 125 -4.06 -12.38 21.13
CA GLY A 125 -3.73 -13.27 20.01
C GLY A 125 -2.23 -13.44 19.74
N GLU A 126 -1.83 -14.58 19.22
CA GLU A 126 -0.47 -14.82 18.70
C GLU A 126 -0.23 -14.04 17.40
N ILE A 127 -1.29 -13.85 16.63
CA ILE A 127 -1.30 -13.04 15.42
C ILE A 127 -2.18 -11.84 15.66
N VAL A 128 -1.69 -10.66 15.27
CA VAL A 128 -2.43 -9.42 15.32
C VAL A 128 -2.78 -9.00 13.90
N ALA A 129 -4.06 -8.97 13.59
CA ALA A 129 -4.59 -8.51 12.31
C ALA A 129 -5.15 -7.10 12.43
N PHE A 130 -5.08 -6.33 11.36
CA PHE A 130 -5.50 -4.93 11.31
C PHE A 130 -6.42 -4.68 10.14
N THR A 131 -7.43 -3.85 10.37
CA THR A 131 -8.37 -3.45 9.33
C THR A 131 -8.90 -2.04 9.58
N ASP A 132 -9.32 -1.36 8.51
CA ASP A 132 -9.91 -0.03 8.60
C ASP A 132 -11.41 -0.11 8.89
N ALA A 133 -11.96 0.89 9.58
CA ALA A 133 -13.38 0.93 9.95
C ALA A 133 -14.32 0.94 8.74
N ASN A 134 -13.86 1.52 7.60
CA ASN A 134 -14.65 1.63 6.37
C ASN A 134 -14.44 0.49 5.36
N SER A 135 -13.62 -0.50 5.68
CA SER A 135 -13.39 -1.67 4.83
C SER A 135 -14.31 -2.84 5.25
N THR A 136 -14.86 -3.57 4.28
CA THR A 136 -15.61 -4.80 4.52
C THR A 136 -14.75 -6.00 4.16
N LEU A 137 -14.62 -6.96 5.07
CA LEU A 137 -13.85 -8.18 4.86
C LEU A 137 -14.74 -9.26 4.23
N ASP A 138 -14.20 -9.99 3.23
CA ASP A 138 -14.85 -11.22 2.75
C ASP A 138 -14.92 -12.22 3.91
N VAL A 139 -15.93 -13.09 3.91
CA VAL A 139 -16.23 -13.98 5.06
C VAL A 139 -15.06 -14.87 5.48
N ASP A 140 -14.23 -15.29 4.54
CA ASP A 140 -13.05 -16.15 4.74
C ASP A 140 -11.71 -15.35 4.77
N ALA A 141 -11.78 -14.01 4.75
CA ALA A 141 -10.61 -13.14 4.61
C ALA A 141 -9.59 -13.35 5.74
N LEU A 142 -10.04 -13.53 6.98
CA LEU A 142 -9.14 -13.68 8.12
C LEU A 142 -8.45 -15.04 8.11
N GLU A 143 -9.16 -16.12 7.82
CA GLU A 143 -8.59 -17.46 7.69
C GLU A 143 -7.49 -17.47 6.61
N ARG A 144 -7.78 -16.88 5.45
CA ARG A 144 -6.82 -16.76 4.35
C ARG A 144 -5.62 -15.90 4.69
N LEU A 145 -5.84 -14.77 5.40
CA LEU A 145 -4.76 -13.86 5.82
C LEU A 145 -3.80 -14.54 6.80
N VAL A 146 -4.31 -15.42 7.64
CA VAL A 146 -3.54 -16.12 8.67
C VAL A 146 -2.80 -17.34 8.10
N ALA A 147 -3.29 -17.95 7.03
CA ALA A 147 -2.69 -19.14 6.42
C ALA A 147 -1.17 -19.04 6.13
N PRO A 148 -0.62 -17.92 5.64
CA PRO A 148 0.83 -17.78 5.45
C PRO A 148 1.68 -17.95 6.71
N PHE A 149 1.13 -17.72 7.90
CA PHE A 149 1.86 -17.85 9.17
C PHE A 149 2.11 -19.29 9.60
N THR A 150 1.63 -20.27 8.86
CA THR A 150 2.07 -21.68 8.99
C THR A 150 3.55 -21.83 8.62
N ASP A 151 4.13 -20.95 7.81
CA ASP A 151 5.58 -20.80 7.66
C ASP A 151 6.11 -19.95 8.83
N PRO A 152 6.94 -20.52 9.75
CA PRO A 152 7.46 -19.78 10.90
C PRO A 152 8.33 -18.58 10.53
N ARG A 153 8.80 -18.50 9.29
CA ARG A 153 9.59 -17.35 8.80
C ARG A 153 8.74 -16.15 8.42
N VAL A 154 7.40 -16.30 8.26
CA VAL A 154 6.52 -15.21 7.91
C VAL A 154 6.22 -14.38 9.15
N GLY A 155 6.66 -13.12 9.15
CA GLY A 155 6.37 -12.15 10.20
C GLY A 155 5.26 -11.16 9.84
N TYR A 156 4.98 -11.01 8.54
CA TYR A 156 3.96 -10.09 8.02
C TYR A 156 3.23 -10.69 6.82
N ALA A 157 1.92 -10.55 6.78
CA ALA A 157 1.08 -10.87 5.64
C ALA A 157 0.10 -9.73 5.35
N CYS A 158 -0.15 -9.41 4.08
CA CYS A 158 -1.26 -8.54 3.71
C CYS A 158 -2.19 -9.23 2.73
N GLY A 159 -3.48 -8.89 2.80
CA GLY A 159 -4.47 -9.27 1.83
C GLY A 159 -4.50 -8.35 0.62
N GLN A 160 -5.57 -8.44 -0.15
CA GLN A 160 -5.86 -7.62 -1.31
C GLN A 160 -7.09 -6.75 -1.07
N VAL A 161 -6.99 -5.45 -1.39
CA VAL A 161 -8.15 -4.54 -1.38
C VAL A 161 -8.77 -4.49 -2.76
N ARG A 162 -10.07 -4.71 -2.83
CA ARG A 162 -10.90 -4.46 -4.02
C ARG A 162 -11.62 -3.13 -3.86
N PHE A 163 -11.56 -2.30 -4.87
CA PHE A 163 -12.27 -1.03 -4.89
C PHE A 163 -13.58 -1.16 -5.67
N VAL A 164 -14.66 -0.71 -5.05
CA VAL A 164 -15.99 -0.69 -5.65
C VAL A 164 -16.51 0.74 -5.73
N ARG A 165 -17.36 1.01 -6.73
CA ARG A 165 -18.14 2.26 -6.78
C ARG A 165 -19.22 2.25 -5.70
N GLY A 166 -19.85 3.41 -5.47
CA GLY A 166 -20.99 3.50 -4.57
C GLY A 166 -22.19 2.62 -4.95
N ASP A 167 -22.27 2.20 -6.22
CA ASP A 167 -23.26 1.25 -6.75
C ASP A 167 -22.85 -0.23 -6.59
N GLY A 168 -21.70 -0.53 -5.96
CA GLY A 168 -21.16 -1.88 -5.76
C GLY A 168 -20.44 -2.48 -6.98
N THR A 169 -20.37 -1.77 -8.12
CA THR A 169 -19.65 -2.28 -9.30
C THR A 169 -18.13 -2.24 -9.09
N ASN A 170 -17.45 -3.33 -9.52
CA ASN A 170 -16.00 -3.43 -9.42
C ASN A 170 -15.32 -2.38 -10.31
N GLN A 171 -14.44 -1.58 -9.71
CA GLN A 171 -13.62 -0.58 -10.40
C GLN A 171 -12.13 -0.82 -10.23
N GLU A 172 -11.70 -2.05 -10.09
CA GLU A 172 -10.25 -2.33 -10.19
C GLU A 172 -9.74 -1.86 -11.56
N GLY A 173 -9.28 -0.62 -11.60
CA GLY A 173 -8.62 -0.07 -12.76
C GLY A 173 -7.39 -0.90 -13.13
N LEU A 174 -6.97 -0.84 -14.39
CA LEU A 174 -5.79 -1.51 -14.93
C LEU A 174 -4.57 -1.34 -14.02
N TYR A 175 -4.41 -0.16 -13.42
CA TYR A 175 -3.34 0.16 -12.49
C TYR A 175 -3.34 -0.75 -11.24
N TRP A 176 -4.48 -0.94 -10.58
CA TRP A 176 -4.56 -1.76 -9.36
C TRP A 176 -4.36 -3.25 -9.65
N ARG A 177 -4.85 -3.74 -10.79
CA ARG A 177 -4.56 -5.11 -11.25
C ARG A 177 -3.07 -5.32 -11.49
N TYR A 178 -2.42 -4.34 -12.10
CA TYR A 178 -0.97 -4.34 -12.29
C TYR A 178 -0.22 -4.36 -10.96
N GLU A 179 -0.56 -3.47 -10.01
CA GLU A 179 0.08 -3.40 -8.69
C GLU A 179 -0.08 -4.72 -7.90
N ASN A 180 -1.28 -5.27 -7.89
CA ASN A 180 -1.56 -6.53 -7.22
C ASN A 180 -0.79 -7.69 -7.85
N TRP A 181 -0.67 -7.72 -9.17
CA TRP A 181 0.13 -8.71 -9.88
C TRP A 181 1.62 -8.60 -9.55
N VAL A 182 2.22 -7.41 -9.59
CA VAL A 182 3.62 -7.18 -9.21
C VAL A 182 3.86 -7.61 -7.76
N ARG A 183 2.99 -7.22 -6.83
CA ARG A 183 3.08 -7.60 -5.41
C ARG A 183 3.02 -9.13 -5.22
N ALA A 184 2.16 -9.81 -5.96
CA ALA A 184 2.09 -11.26 -5.93
C ALA A 184 3.37 -11.93 -6.43
N LEU A 185 4.05 -11.36 -7.45
CA LEU A 185 5.35 -11.85 -7.91
C LEU A 185 6.45 -11.62 -6.87
N GLU A 186 6.55 -10.43 -6.28
CA GLU A 186 7.48 -10.10 -5.19
C GLU A 186 7.30 -11.06 -4.00
N SER A 187 6.06 -11.28 -3.56
CA SER A 187 5.72 -12.19 -2.47
C SER A 187 6.26 -13.62 -2.68
N ARG A 188 6.31 -14.08 -3.95
CA ARG A 188 6.85 -15.39 -4.31
C ARG A 188 8.38 -15.43 -4.35
N LEU A 189 9.06 -14.31 -4.48
CA LEU A 189 10.51 -14.20 -4.64
C LEU A 189 11.21 -13.90 -3.31
N ALA A 190 11.29 -12.65 -2.93
CA ALA A 190 12.01 -12.22 -1.73
C ALA A 190 11.07 -11.68 -0.65
N GLY A 191 9.98 -11.04 -1.04
CA GLY A 191 8.96 -10.49 -0.16
C GLY A 191 8.31 -9.24 -0.75
N ILE A 192 7.17 -8.83 -0.25
CA ILE A 192 6.51 -7.62 -0.72
C ILE A 192 7.23 -6.36 -0.23
N THR A 193 7.30 -5.36 -1.08
CA THR A 193 7.95 -4.08 -0.77
C THR A 193 7.01 -3.07 -0.11
N ALA A 194 5.70 -3.29 -0.18
CA ALA A 194 4.65 -2.60 0.57
C ALA A 194 3.38 -3.45 0.65
N GLY A 195 2.64 -3.31 1.74
CA GLY A 195 1.34 -3.92 1.96
C GLY A 195 0.17 -3.01 1.60
N ASN A 196 -0.90 -3.12 2.38
CA ASN A 196 -2.03 -2.19 2.39
C ASN A 196 -2.51 -1.99 3.84
N GLY A 197 -3.18 -0.87 4.11
CA GLY A 197 -3.66 -0.54 5.46
C GLY A 197 -4.99 -1.15 5.83
N ALA A 198 -5.73 -1.70 4.86
CA ALA A 198 -7.11 -2.14 5.06
C ALA A 198 -7.24 -3.60 5.52
N LEU A 199 -6.22 -4.43 5.23
CA LEU A 199 -6.19 -5.84 5.65
C LEU A 199 -4.75 -6.36 5.67
N TYR A 200 -4.15 -6.47 6.85
CA TYR A 200 -2.85 -7.07 7.05
C TYR A 200 -2.74 -7.69 8.45
N ALA A 201 -1.75 -8.53 8.65
CA ALA A 201 -1.47 -9.16 9.93
C ALA A 201 0.03 -9.30 10.17
N THR A 202 0.41 -9.42 11.42
CA THR A 202 1.78 -9.69 11.85
C THR A 202 1.77 -10.70 13.01
N ARG A 203 2.84 -11.49 13.16
CA ARG A 203 3.08 -12.16 14.44
C ARG A 203 3.20 -11.09 15.53
N ARG A 204 2.57 -11.32 16.67
CA ARG A 204 2.68 -10.37 17.81
C ARG A 204 4.13 -10.19 18.24
N GLU A 205 4.93 -11.26 18.28
CA GLU A 205 6.36 -11.22 18.60
C GLU A 205 7.20 -10.45 17.57
N ALA A 206 6.76 -10.38 16.32
CA ALA A 206 7.42 -9.67 15.25
C ALA A 206 6.97 -8.21 15.14
N TYR A 207 5.95 -7.81 15.90
CA TYR A 207 5.40 -6.45 15.82
C TYR A 207 6.47 -5.38 16.07
N ILE A 208 6.34 -4.26 15.38
CA ILE A 208 7.32 -3.16 15.40
C ILE A 208 6.60 -1.87 15.74
N VAL A 209 6.98 -1.23 16.82
CA VAL A 209 6.56 0.14 17.10
C VAL A 209 7.34 1.07 16.17
N VAL A 210 6.63 1.83 15.34
CA VAL A 210 7.20 2.80 14.41
C VAL A 210 6.79 4.22 14.80
N ASP A 211 7.43 5.24 14.22
CA ASP A 211 7.01 6.64 14.41
C ASP A 211 5.53 6.80 13.98
N ALA A 212 4.76 7.57 14.75
CA ALA A 212 3.32 7.78 14.51
C ALA A 212 2.97 8.31 13.10
N ARG A 213 3.93 8.94 12.43
CA ARG A 213 3.81 9.46 11.07
C ARG A 213 4.07 8.41 9.98
N MET A 214 4.58 7.23 10.35
CA MET A 214 5.01 6.19 9.43
C MET A 214 3.98 5.06 9.39
N GLY A 215 3.12 5.04 8.37
CA GLY A 215 2.09 4.00 8.21
C GLY A 215 2.67 2.58 8.11
N HIS A 216 2.00 1.62 8.73
CA HIS A 216 2.41 0.21 8.78
C HIS A 216 2.45 -0.44 7.41
N ASP A 217 1.58 -0.02 6.48
CA ASP A 217 1.47 -0.56 5.13
C ASP A 217 2.78 -0.45 4.32
N LEU A 218 3.55 0.61 4.54
CA LEU A 218 4.86 0.78 3.93
C LEU A 218 6.00 0.44 4.88
N SER A 219 5.88 0.79 6.19
CA SER A 219 6.98 0.61 7.15
C SER A 219 7.25 -0.84 7.51
N PHE A 220 6.20 -1.66 7.63
CA PHE A 220 6.37 -3.03 8.13
C PHE A 220 7.08 -3.97 7.15
N PRO A 221 6.69 -4.07 5.87
CA PRO A 221 7.27 -5.08 4.99
C PRO A 221 8.78 -5.06 4.95
N PHE A 222 9.38 -3.91 4.73
CA PHE A 222 10.84 -3.82 4.61
C PHE A 222 11.56 -3.97 5.97
N ASN A 223 10.96 -3.49 7.07
CA ASN A 223 11.52 -3.67 8.40
C ASN A 223 11.43 -5.12 8.88
N MET A 224 10.39 -5.85 8.52
CA MET A 224 10.29 -7.30 8.74
C MET A 224 11.42 -8.03 8.05
N VAL A 225 11.66 -7.71 6.77
CA VAL A 225 12.75 -8.35 6.00
C VAL A 225 14.11 -8.01 6.59
N LYS A 226 14.36 -6.77 7.02
CA LYS A 226 15.62 -6.40 7.71
C LYS A 226 15.86 -7.16 9.02
N ARG A 227 14.79 -7.63 9.66
CA ARG A 227 14.84 -8.44 10.89
C ARG A 227 14.84 -9.93 10.64
N GLY A 228 14.98 -10.36 9.39
CA GLY A 228 15.06 -11.77 9.00
C GLY A 228 13.70 -12.45 8.78
N TRP A 229 12.57 -11.73 8.93
CA TRP A 229 11.25 -12.25 8.63
C TRP A 229 10.92 -12.15 7.13
N ARG A 230 9.95 -12.92 6.71
CA ARG A 230 9.33 -12.77 5.39
C ARG A 230 8.09 -11.87 5.48
N ALA A 231 7.92 -10.97 4.53
CA ALA A 231 6.72 -10.19 4.30
C ALA A 231 6.04 -10.69 3.02
N VAL A 232 4.79 -11.16 3.12
CA VAL A 232 4.09 -11.81 2.00
C VAL A 232 2.75 -11.17 1.68
N CYS A 233 2.23 -11.44 0.50
CA CYS A 233 0.86 -11.10 0.10
C CYS A 233 0.07 -12.39 -0.11
N GLU A 234 -1.15 -12.42 0.46
CA GLU A 234 -2.15 -13.46 0.24
C GLU A 234 -3.31 -12.86 -0.58
N PRO A 235 -3.32 -13.04 -1.90
CA PRO A 235 -4.32 -12.39 -2.76
C PRO A 235 -5.75 -12.89 -2.56
N SER A 236 -5.94 -14.06 -1.94
CA SER A 236 -7.27 -14.60 -1.65
C SER A 236 -7.89 -14.01 -0.38
N ALA A 237 -7.09 -13.45 0.53
CA ALA A 237 -7.57 -12.66 1.67
C ALA A 237 -8.02 -11.28 1.18
N ARG A 238 -9.32 -11.01 1.18
CA ARG A 238 -9.87 -9.83 0.50
C ARG A 238 -10.62 -8.90 1.43
N ALA A 239 -10.41 -7.60 1.20
CA ALA A 239 -11.22 -6.53 1.75
C ALA A 239 -11.82 -5.69 0.60
N VAL A 240 -12.97 -5.09 0.84
CA VAL A 240 -13.67 -4.20 -0.09
C VAL A 240 -13.72 -2.80 0.49
N GLU A 241 -13.35 -1.81 -0.32
CA GLU A 241 -13.47 -0.39 0.02
C GLU A 241 -14.15 0.40 -1.09
N LYS A 242 -14.83 1.48 -0.71
CA LYS A 242 -15.36 2.42 -1.69
C LYS A 242 -14.23 3.22 -2.32
N MET A 243 -14.25 3.33 -3.64
CA MET A 243 -13.29 4.11 -4.40
C MET A 243 -13.57 5.61 -4.27
N VAL A 244 -12.51 6.42 -4.24
CA VAL A 244 -12.64 7.86 -4.39
C VAL A 244 -13.27 8.16 -5.75
N PRO A 245 -14.36 8.96 -5.82
CA PRO A 245 -15.19 9.05 -7.02
C PRO A 245 -14.56 9.80 -8.21
N SER A 246 -13.45 10.55 -7.99
CA SER A 246 -12.83 11.38 -9.04
C SER A 246 -11.32 11.16 -9.15
N ILE A 247 -10.77 11.41 -10.35
CA ILE A 247 -9.31 11.35 -10.61
C ILE A 247 -8.59 12.41 -9.75
N GLU A 248 -9.17 13.58 -9.58
CA GLU A 248 -8.63 14.67 -8.77
C GLU A 248 -8.63 14.32 -7.27
N GLY A 249 -9.67 13.67 -6.78
CA GLY A 249 -9.74 13.14 -5.43
C GLY A 249 -8.68 12.08 -5.19
N GLU A 250 -8.52 11.14 -6.14
CA GLU A 250 -7.47 10.12 -6.07
C GLU A 250 -6.07 10.74 -6.13
N PHE A 251 -5.86 11.79 -6.93
CA PHE A 251 -4.60 12.53 -6.95
C PHE A 251 -4.31 13.21 -5.61
N ARG A 252 -5.30 13.90 -4.99
CA ARG A 252 -5.13 14.50 -3.66
C ARG A 252 -4.78 13.44 -2.62
N ARG A 253 -5.48 12.29 -2.67
CA ARG A 253 -5.20 11.14 -1.79
C ARG A 253 -3.77 10.63 -1.98
N LYS A 254 -3.33 10.40 -3.22
CA LYS A 254 -1.96 9.93 -3.53
C LYS A 254 -0.90 10.95 -3.13
N ARG A 255 -1.09 12.23 -3.41
CA ARG A 255 -0.17 13.31 -3.01
C ARG A 255 0.02 13.32 -1.48
N ARG A 256 -1.07 13.22 -0.71
CA ARG A 256 -1.01 13.09 0.74
C ARG A 256 -0.29 11.81 1.17
N MET A 257 -0.62 10.66 0.58
CA MET A 257 0.10 9.41 0.85
C MET A 257 1.61 9.56 0.60
N MET A 258 2.01 10.23 -0.48
CA MET A 258 3.41 10.45 -0.80
C MET A 258 4.11 11.38 0.19
N SER A 259 3.44 12.37 0.78
CA SER A 259 4.05 13.18 1.86
C SER A 259 4.33 12.35 3.12
N HIS A 260 3.53 11.31 3.41
CA HIS A 260 3.81 10.35 4.48
C HIS A 260 4.84 9.27 4.09
N THR A 261 5.02 9.02 2.78
CA THR A 261 5.99 8.05 2.26
C THR A 261 7.43 8.51 2.42
N TRP A 262 7.71 9.79 2.17
CA TRP A 262 9.07 10.31 2.18
C TRP A 262 9.79 10.22 3.52
N PRO A 263 9.18 10.50 4.68
CA PRO A 263 9.78 10.20 5.98
C PRO A 263 10.19 8.72 6.12
N ILE A 264 9.37 7.80 5.64
CA ILE A 264 9.66 6.35 5.70
C ILE A 264 10.86 6.01 4.83
N VAL A 265 10.91 6.57 3.61
CA VAL A 265 12.00 6.33 2.66
C VAL A 265 13.33 6.83 3.22
N ILE A 266 13.36 8.07 3.73
CA ILE A 266 14.60 8.75 4.10
C ILE A 266 14.97 8.47 5.56
N ALA A 267 14.08 8.74 6.51
CA ALA A 267 14.32 8.61 7.95
C ALA A 267 13.97 7.21 8.49
N GLY A 268 12.96 6.53 7.92
CA GLY A 268 12.52 5.20 8.33
C GLY A 268 13.46 4.07 7.87
N GLY A 269 14.49 4.40 7.10
CA GLY A 269 15.54 3.45 6.70
C GLY A 269 15.24 2.59 5.49
N MET A 270 14.15 2.85 4.73
CA MET A 270 13.85 2.07 3.51
C MET A 270 14.96 2.20 2.46
N LEU A 271 15.55 3.39 2.31
CA LEU A 271 16.62 3.65 1.34
C LEU A 271 17.93 2.92 1.70
N SER A 272 18.16 2.61 2.97
CA SER A 272 19.36 1.91 3.40
C SER A 272 19.33 0.44 3.00
N PRO A 273 20.29 -0.08 2.21
CA PRO A 273 20.32 -1.48 1.81
C PRO A 273 20.75 -2.42 2.94
N ARG A 274 21.22 -1.89 4.07
CA ARG A 274 21.67 -2.70 5.22
C ARG A 274 20.55 -3.56 5.77
N GLY A 275 20.82 -4.87 5.89
CA GLY A 275 19.84 -5.86 6.36
C GLY A 275 18.90 -6.40 5.27
N TYR A 276 19.00 -5.95 4.03
CA TYR A 276 18.27 -6.56 2.93
C TYR A 276 19.04 -7.73 2.30
N PRO A 277 18.38 -8.86 2.03
CA PRO A 277 18.88 -9.82 1.06
C PRO A 277 19.04 -9.15 -0.32
N PRO A 278 20.03 -9.54 -1.16
CA PRO A 278 20.30 -8.86 -2.42
C PRO A 278 19.09 -8.76 -3.36
N LEU A 279 18.28 -9.82 -3.47
CA LEU A 279 17.09 -9.81 -4.31
C LEU A 279 16.04 -8.85 -3.77
N TYR A 280 15.85 -8.76 -2.46
CA TYR A 280 14.91 -7.80 -1.87
C TYR A 280 15.39 -6.35 -2.02
N ALA A 281 16.70 -6.11 -1.92
CA ALA A 281 17.27 -4.79 -2.21
C ALA A 281 16.99 -4.37 -3.67
N LEU A 282 17.09 -5.32 -4.62
CA LEU A 282 16.72 -5.07 -6.02
C LEU A 282 15.21 -4.74 -6.14
N GLU A 283 14.33 -5.46 -5.42
CA GLU A 283 12.89 -5.20 -5.42
C GLU A 283 12.58 -3.79 -4.86
N ILE A 284 13.20 -3.38 -3.74
CA ILE A 284 13.05 -2.04 -3.17
C ILE A 284 13.55 -0.97 -4.17
N LEU A 285 14.73 -1.15 -4.76
CA LEU A 285 15.27 -0.20 -5.72
C LEU A 285 14.36 -0.06 -6.95
N SER A 286 13.97 -1.17 -7.54
CA SER A 286 13.22 -1.19 -8.80
C SER A 286 11.76 -0.77 -8.62
N HIS A 287 11.08 -1.29 -7.59
CA HIS A 287 9.65 -1.02 -7.42
C HIS A 287 9.38 0.28 -6.65
N ARG A 288 10.17 0.59 -5.63
CA ARG A 288 9.90 1.76 -4.80
C ARG A 288 10.73 2.96 -5.22
N MET A 289 12.06 2.84 -5.22
CA MET A 289 12.92 3.98 -5.46
C MET A 289 12.80 4.53 -6.88
N LEU A 290 12.87 3.67 -7.90
CA LEU A 290 12.75 4.12 -9.29
C LEU A 290 11.34 4.67 -9.59
N ARG A 291 10.28 4.07 -9.00
CA ARG A 291 8.93 4.62 -9.15
C ARG A 291 8.79 6.01 -8.51
N TYR A 292 9.37 6.23 -7.33
CA TYR A 292 9.34 7.55 -6.69
C TYR A 292 10.23 8.56 -7.43
N ALA A 293 11.27 8.08 -8.13
CA ALA A 293 12.11 8.89 -8.99
C ALA A 293 11.50 9.20 -10.37
N THR A 294 10.47 8.47 -10.80
CA THR A 294 9.87 8.60 -12.15
C THR A 294 9.50 10.03 -12.55
N PRO A 295 8.88 10.89 -11.71
CA PRO A 295 8.58 12.27 -12.09
C PRO A 295 9.84 13.08 -12.41
N PHE A 296 10.91 12.86 -11.67
CA PHE A 296 12.20 13.54 -11.93
C PHE A 296 12.86 13.01 -13.20
N LEU A 297 12.79 11.70 -13.47
CA LEU A 297 13.27 11.10 -14.72
C LEU A 297 12.53 11.67 -15.93
N HIS A 298 11.22 11.89 -15.85
CA HIS A 298 10.45 12.54 -16.92
C HIS A 298 10.87 14.00 -17.14
N LEU A 299 11.10 14.77 -16.09
CA LEU A 299 11.55 16.15 -16.20
C LEU A 299 12.96 16.25 -16.81
N ILE A 300 13.89 15.39 -16.38
CA ILE A 300 15.24 15.32 -16.93
C ILE A 300 15.18 14.88 -18.40
N ALA A 301 14.39 13.85 -18.73
CA ALA A 301 14.21 13.40 -20.10
C ALA A 301 13.64 14.52 -20.99
N LEU A 302 12.66 15.28 -20.51
CA LEU A 302 12.09 16.41 -21.26
C LEU A 302 13.14 17.51 -21.51
N GLY A 303 13.85 17.95 -20.47
CA GLY A 303 14.87 18.99 -20.59
C GLY A 303 16.05 18.60 -21.51
N THR A 304 16.54 17.36 -21.35
CA THR A 304 17.63 16.84 -22.22
C THR A 304 17.15 16.61 -23.65
N ASN A 305 15.90 16.22 -23.86
CA ASN A 305 15.33 16.06 -25.19
C ASN A 305 15.24 17.39 -25.96
N VAL A 306 14.81 18.47 -25.27
CA VAL A 306 14.81 19.82 -25.86
C VAL A 306 16.23 20.25 -26.27
N ALA A 307 17.23 19.97 -25.43
CA ALA A 307 18.64 20.30 -25.75
C ALA A 307 19.20 19.49 -26.93
N LEU A 308 18.59 18.36 -27.28
CA LEU A 308 19.03 17.45 -28.34
C LEU A 308 18.27 17.62 -29.68
N LEU A 309 17.37 18.60 -29.81
CA LEU A 309 16.51 18.75 -30.98
C LEU A 309 17.29 18.85 -32.29
N GLY A 310 18.48 19.42 -32.27
CA GLY A 310 19.37 19.56 -33.45
C GLY A 310 20.20 18.30 -33.77
N GLU A 311 20.22 17.31 -32.88
CA GLU A 311 21.12 16.13 -33.00
C GLU A 311 20.51 14.96 -33.80
N GLY A 312 19.25 15.11 -34.27
CA GLY A 312 18.61 14.11 -35.13
C GLY A 312 17.09 13.97 -34.94
N PRO A 313 16.41 13.38 -35.92
CA PRO A 313 14.94 13.33 -35.96
C PRO A 313 14.31 12.54 -34.79
N VAL A 314 15.03 11.59 -34.21
CA VAL A 314 14.53 10.79 -33.07
C VAL A 314 14.18 11.68 -31.86
N TYR A 315 14.92 12.75 -31.63
CA TYR A 315 14.67 13.68 -30.51
C TYR A 315 13.44 14.56 -30.77
N ALA A 316 13.20 14.95 -32.02
CA ALA A 316 11.97 15.65 -32.39
C ALA A 316 10.72 14.76 -32.20
N VAL A 317 10.81 13.50 -32.63
CA VAL A 317 9.72 12.51 -32.47
C VAL A 317 9.44 12.24 -30.98
N THR A 318 10.48 11.98 -30.20
CA THR A 318 10.32 11.71 -28.77
C THR A 318 9.77 12.91 -28.00
N LEU A 319 10.18 14.15 -28.36
CA LEU A 319 9.60 15.36 -27.78
C LEU A 319 8.13 15.51 -28.16
N ALA A 320 7.77 15.28 -29.41
CA ALA A 320 6.37 15.30 -29.85
C ALA A 320 5.51 14.31 -29.07
N LEU A 321 6.02 13.10 -28.80
CA LEU A 321 5.31 12.10 -27.97
C LEU A 321 5.17 12.56 -26.51
N GLN A 322 6.20 13.17 -25.91
CA GLN A 322 6.12 13.71 -24.55
C GLN A 322 5.08 14.84 -24.46
N LEU A 323 5.09 15.76 -25.41
CA LEU A 323 4.12 16.86 -25.47
C LEU A 323 2.71 16.36 -25.75
N ALA A 324 2.54 15.37 -26.63
CA ALA A 324 1.25 14.73 -26.89
C ALA A 324 0.67 14.06 -25.64
N LEU A 325 1.50 13.39 -24.83
CA LEU A 325 1.07 12.81 -23.55
C LEU A 325 0.56 13.90 -22.60
N LEU A 326 1.29 15.01 -22.48
CA LEU A 326 0.90 16.14 -21.61
C LEU A 326 -0.39 16.80 -22.13
N ALA A 327 -0.53 17.02 -23.43
CA ALA A 327 -1.72 17.56 -24.05
C ALA A 327 -2.94 16.63 -23.85
N ALA A 328 -2.76 15.32 -24.03
CA ALA A 328 -3.79 14.33 -23.76
C ALA A 328 -4.25 14.34 -22.31
N ALA A 329 -3.32 14.55 -21.37
CA ALA A 329 -3.64 14.68 -19.94
C ALA A 329 -4.46 15.94 -19.61
N LEU A 330 -4.29 17.03 -20.36
CA LEU A 330 -5.08 18.24 -20.21
C LEU A 330 -6.52 18.08 -20.74
N ILE A 331 -6.69 17.40 -21.88
CA ILE A 331 -8.00 17.18 -22.50
C ILE A 331 -8.90 16.30 -21.62
N ALA A 332 -8.35 15.24 -21.04
CA ALA A 332 -8.98 14.37 -20.04
C ALA A 332 -10.38 13.79 -20.41
N ALA A 333 -10.69 13.64 -21.70
CA ALA A 333 -11.95 13.11 -22.21
C ALA A 333 -11.79 11.67 -22.70
N GLY A 334 -12.84 10.85 -22.52
CA GLY A 334 -12.87 9.48 -23.02
C GLY A 334 -11.63 8.65 -22.63
N PRO A 335 -10.95 7.98 -23.59
CA PRO A 335 -9.75 7.16 -23.34
C PRO A 335 -8.54 7.99 -22.86
N LEU A 336 -8.50 9.30 -23.15
CA LEU A 336 -7.44 10.20 -22.72
C LEU A 336 -7.39 10.41 -21.18
N ARG A 337 -8.43 10.00 -20.45
CA ARG A 337 -8.42 9.93 -18.98
C ARG A 337 -7.27 9.06 -18.45
N ILE A 338 -6.81 8.08 -19.21
CA ILE A 338 -5.66 7.24 -18.85
C ILE A 338 -4.37 8.09 -18.81
N ALA A 339 -4.16 8.96 -19.80
CA ALA A 339 -3.02 9.88 -19.83
C ALA A 339 -3.06 10.85 -18.64
N ARG A 340 -4.23 11.44 -18.33
CA ARG A 340 -4.40 12.30 -17.16
C ARG A 340 -4.09 11.56 -15.87
N TYR A 341 -4.64 10.36 -15.70
CA TYR A 341 -4.37 9.53 -14.52
C TYR A 341 -2.88 9.24 -14.38
N TYR A 342 -2.20 8.83 -15.48
CA TYR A 342 -0.78 8.56 -15.49
C TYR A 342 0.05 9.78 -15.06
N VAL A 343 -0.19 10.94 -15.67
CA VAL A 343 0.54 12.18 -15.37
C VAL A 343 0.35 12.60 -13.91
N LEU A 344 -0.87 12.60 -13.40
CA LEU A 344 -1.17 13.00 -12.02
C LEU A 344 -0.59 12.03 -10.99
N VAL A 345 -0.70 10.72 -11.23
CA VAL A 345 -0.13 9.70 -10.34
C VAL A 345 1.39 9.76 -10.36
N THR A 346 2.00 9.97 -11.54
CA THR A 346 3.45 10.14 -11.67
C THR A 346 3.95 11.43 -11.01
N ALA A 347 3.18 12.51 -11.04
CA ALA A 347 3.55 13.77 -10.38
C ALA A 347 3.44 13.70 -8.85
N SER A 348 2.59 12.82 -8.31
CA SER A 348 2.28 12.78 -6.86
C SER A 348 3.52 12.55 -5.97
N PRO A 349 4.55 11.75 -6.30
CA PRO A 349 5.76 11.64 -5.51
C PRO A 349 6.53 12.96 -5.38
N ALA A 350 6.71 13.69 -6.49
CA ALA A 350 7.45 14.97 -6.46
C ALA A 350 6.68 16.02 -5.65
N LEU A 351 5.34 16.11 -5.83
CA LEU A 351 4.52 17.06 -5.08
C LEU A 351 4.39 16.66 -3.61
N GLY A 352 4.31 15.38 -3.29
CA GLY A 352 4.33 14.90 -1.90
C GLY A 352 5.69 15.15 -1.23
N LEU A 353 6.82 15.08 -1.98
CA LEU A 353 8.13 15.47 -1.48
C LEU A 353 8.15 16.97 -1.13
N TRP A 354 7.64 17.80 -2.03
CA TRP A 354 7.54 19.23 -1.83
C TRP A 354 6.71 19.58 -0.57
N ASP A 355 5.55 18.94 -0.41
CA ASP A 355 4.69 19.15 0.77
C ASP A 355 5.43 18.76 2.06
N TRP A 356 6.08 17.59 2.08
CA TRP A 356 6.86 17.15 3.23
C TRP A 356 8.01 18.08 3.58
N LEU A 357 8.75 18.58 2.59
CA LEU A 357 9.86 19.51 2.83
C LEU A 357 9.39 20.88 3.35
N ARG A 358 8.18 21.32 2.96
CA ARG A 358 7.64 22.63 3.39
C ARG A 358 6.92 22.60 4.72
N THR A 359 6.13 21.57 4.96
CA THR A 359 5.17 21.54 6.08
C THR A 359 5.38 20.36 7.03
N GLY A 360 6.28 19.43 6.68
CA GLY A 360 6.42 18.17 7.39
C GLY A 360 5.23 17.24 7.14
N THR A 361 5.14 16.19 7.96
CA THR A 361 4.03 15.22 7.91
C THR A 361 3.30 15.25 9.25
N PRO A 362 2.02 15.63 9.31
CA PRO A 362 1.23 15.54 10.53
C PRO A 362 0.98 14.07 10.90
N ALA A 363 0.96 13.75 12.20
CA ALA A 363 0.55 12.41 12.65
C ALA A 363 -0.97 12.19 12.54
N GLY A 364 -1.73 13.24 12.29
CA GLY A 364 -3.18 13.23 12.17
C GLY A 364 -3.66 12.45 10.94
N TRP A 365 -4.72 11.68 11.15
CA TRP A 365 -5.40 10.91 10.11
C TRP A 365 -6.69 11.63 9.69
N GLU A 366 -6.79 11.98 8.42
CA GLU A 366 -7.97 12.59 7.84
C GLU A 366 -8.73 11.62 6.94
N LYS A 367 -10.06 11.69 7.00
CA LYS A 367 -10.95 10.91 6.14
C LYS A 367 -10.83 11.38 4.68
N ALA A 368 -10.79 10.43 3.74
CA ALA A 368 -10.97 10.78 2.34
C ALA A 368 -12.47 10.99 2.05
N GLU A 369 -12.83 12.10 1.41
CA GLU A 369 -14.23 12.39 1.02
C GLU A 369 -14.77 11.29 0.08
N GLY A 370 -16.02 10.88 0.31
CA GLY A 370 -16.73 9.92 -0.53
C GLY A 370 -16.35 8.45 -0.34
N THR A 371 -15.59 8.10 0.73
CA THR A 371 -15.17 6.72 1.03
C THR A 371 -15.95 6.07 2.18
N ARG A 372 -17.04 6.70 2.64
CA ARG A 372 -17.92 6.20 3.72
C ARG A 372 -19.30 5.84 3.19
#